data_9f854bf51c54fa7d15d579e87de014d5
#
_entry.id   9f854bf51c54fa7d15d579e87de014d5
#
_cell.length_a   1.000
_cell.length_b   1.000
_cell.length_c   1.000
_cell.angle_alpha   90.00
_cell.angle_beta   90.00
_cell.angle_gamma   90.00
#
_symmetry.space_group_name_H-M   'P 1'
#
loop_
_entity.id
_entity.type
_entity.pdbx_description
1 polymer ?
#
loop_
_entity_poly.entity_id
_entity_poly.type
_entity_poly.pdbx_seq_one_letter_code
_entity_poly.pdbx_strand_id
1 'polypeptide(L)'
;DLETDQTRRVRTSYLVACCGGQSPIRKELDVQMDGAQVLSHHLNVFLRIPELWTRHDKGKAAFHFMIGPDDGILTSLIELDGKDLWRLNINQEMTPVPPEDVDIAAVIDRVIGHDIPYEIISVLPWTCRSIVADRYRRGPVFLAGDAVHQHSPAGGFGMNTGMGDAFDLGWKLAAMIEGWGGPGLLD
;
A
#
# COMPACT_ATOMS: atom_id res chain seq x y z
N ASP A 1 18.90 11.94 11.18
CA ASP A 1 18.63 13.01 10.20
C ASP A 1 19.42 12.67 8.93
N LEU A 2 18.71 12.43 7.82
CA LEU A 2 19.30 11.96 6.56
C LEU A 2 20.04 13.08 5.78
N GLU A 3 19.77 14.34 6.08
CA GLU A 3 20.42 15.47 5.44
C GLU A 3 21.76 15.84 6.12
N THR A 4 21.82 15.63 7.43
CA THR A 4 22.96 16.05 8.26
C THR A 4 23.83 14.90 8.74
N ASP A 5 23.42 13.66 8.50
CA ASP A 5 24.01 12.42 9.04
C ASP A 5 24.16 12.43 10.58
N GLN A 6 23.32 13.23 11.26
CA GLN A 6 23.36 13.34 12.70
C GLN A 6 22.34 12.42 13.35
N THR A 7 22.77 11.69 14.35
CA THR A 7 21.91 10.87 15.21
C THR A 7 21.47 11.66 16.44
N ARG A 8 20.15 11.73 16.66
CA ARG A 8 19.56 12.32 17.86
C ARG A 8 18.88 11.26 18.70
N ARG A 9 19.23 11.17 19.98
CA ARG A 9 18.53 10.30 20.93
C ARG A 9 17.37 11.04 21.58
N VAL A 10 16.16 10.45 21.50
CA VAL A 10 14.95 10.97 22.12
C VAL A 10 14.50 9.99 23.21
N ARG A 11 14.18 10.50 24.41
CA ARG A 11 13.56 9.72 25.47
C ARG A 11 12.07 10.00 25.48
N THR A 12 11.24 8.96 25.52
CA THR A 12 9.77 9.06 25.52
C THR A 12 9.16 8.00 26.42
N SER A 13 7.94 8.24 26.93
CA SER A 13 7.17 7.26 27.69
C SER A 13 6.57 6.19 26.81
N TYR A 14 6.18 6.54 25.59
CA TYR A 14 5.57 5.64 24.62
C TYR A 14 6.17 5.86 23.22
N LEU A 15 6.22 4.81 22.42
CA LEU A 15 6.58 4.85 21.01
C LEU A 15 5.44 4.26 20.19
N VAL A 16 4.98 4.95 19.14
CA VAL A 16 4.03 4.42 18.17
C VAL A 16 4.72 4.23 16.84
N ALA A 17 4.82 2.99 16.39
CA ALA A 17 5.45 2.62 15.13
C ALA A 17 4.42 2.55 14.01
N CYS A 18 4.39 3.58 13.16
CA CYS A 18 3.58 3.68 11.93
C CYS A 18 4.49 3.58 10.69
N CYS A 19 5.49 2.70 10.71
CA CYS A 19 6.56 2.67 9.72
C CYS A 19 6.30 1.70 8.54
N GLY A 20 5.03 1.36 8.31
CA GLY A 20 4.60 0.61 7.15
C GLY A 20 4.85 -0.90 7.22
N GLY A 21 4.46 -1.61 6.15
CA GLY A 21 4.43 -3.08 6.13
C GLY A 21 5.75 -3.79 6.35
N GLN A 22 6.87 -3.13 6.06
CA GLN A 22 8.22 -3.67 6.31
C GLN A 22 8.78 -3.29 7.68
N SER A 23 7.98 -2.71 8.55
CA SER A 23 8.32 -2.16 9.86
C SER A 23 9.58 -2.77 10.50
N PRO A 24 10.68 -2.01 10.62
CA PRO A 24 11.88 -2.47 11.33
C PRO A 24 11.61 -2.63 12.83
N ILE A 25 10.78 -1.75 13.40
CA ILE A 25 10.42 -1.80 14.82
C ILE A 25 9.63 -3.07 15.15
N ARG A 26 8.65 -3.47 14.30
CA ARG A 26 7.95 -4.74 14.48
C ARG A 26 8.92 -5.92 14.51
N LYS A 27 9.86 -5.95 13.57
CA LYS A 27 10.87 -7.01 13.47
C LYS A 27 11.78 -7.04 14.69
N GLU A 28 12.23 -5.88 15.18
CA GLU A 28 13.05 -5.74 16.38
C GLU A 28 12.31 -6.20 17.65
N LEU A 29 10.99 -5.99 17.68
CA LEU A 29 10.13 -6.47 18.77
C LEU A 29 9.78 -7.96 18.67
N ASP A 30 10.21 -8.66 17.62
CA ASP A 30 9.86 -10.06 17.37
C ASP A 30 8.34 -10.31 17.34
N VAL A 31 7.58 -9.37 16.75
CA VAL A 31 6.14 -9.49 16.57
C VAL A 31 5.88 -10.15 15.22
N GLN A 32 5.17 -11.29 15.28
CA GLN A 32 4.90 -12.11 14.10
C GLN A 32 3.64 -11.65 13.36
N MET A 33 3.59 -11.93 12.06
CA MET A 33 2.43 -11.62 11.22
C MET A 33 1.74 -12.93 10.81
N ASP A 34 0.48 -13.07 11.19
CA ASP A 34 -0.38 -14.21 10.88
C ASP A 34 -1.32 -13.89 9.71
N GLY A 35 -1.75 -14.93 8.99
CA GLY A 35 -2.71 -14.83 7.90
C GLY A 35 -2.14 -15.18 6.52
N ALA A 36 -2.84 -14.76 5.46
CA ALA A 36 -2.44 -15.06 4.08
C ALA A 36 -1.26 -14.18 3.66
N GLN A 37 -0.07 -14.75 3.72
CA GLN A 37 1.20 -14.10 3.38
C GLN A 37 1.27 -13.69 1.90
N VAL A 38 0.62 -14.43 1.02
CA VAL A 38 0.50 -14.13 -0.40
C VAL A 38 -0.93 -14.40 -0.83
N LEU A 39 -1.60 -13.39 -1.37
CA LEU A 39 -2.88 -13.51 -2.08
C LEU A 39 -2.66 -13.45 -3.59
N SER A 40 -1.78 -12.57 -4.03
CA SER A 40 -1.38 -12.42 -5.43
C SER A 40 -0.11 -11.58 -5.55
N HIS A 41 0.55 -11.69 -6.68
CA HIS A 41 1.67 -10.84 -7.07
C HIS A 41 1.22 -9.86 -8.16
N HIS A 42 1.84 -8.68 -8.20
CA HIS A 42 1.49 -7.64 -9.13
C HIS A 42 2.73 -6.85 -9.56
N LEU A 43 2.64 -6.23 -10.75
CA LEU A 43 3.52 -5.14 -11.15
C LEU A 43 2.72 -3.84 -11.21
N ASN A 44 3.19 -2.82 -10.52
CA ASN A 44 2.70 -1.46 -10.68
C ASN A 44 3.60 -0.73 -11.67
N VAL A 45 3.06 -0.36 -12.81
CA VAL A 45 3.75 0.41 -13.84
C VAL A 45 3.28 1.85 -13.75
N PHE A 46 4.18 2.75 -13.40
CA PHE A 46 3.94 4.20 -13.43
C PHE A 46 4.17 4.72 -14.83
N LEU A 47 3.18 5.42 -15.36
CA LEU A 47 3.13 5.88 -16.74
C LEU A 47 2.81 7.36 -16.80
N ARG A 48 3.36 8.03 -17.82
CA ARG A 48 2.87 9.30 -18.33
C ARG A 48 2.20 9.07 -19.66
N ILE A 49 0.93 9.45 -19.79
CA ILE A 49 0.12 9.28 -21.00
C ILE A 49 -0.65 10.58 -21.25
N PRO A 50 -0.05 11.58 -21.91
CA PRO A 50 -0.61 12.93 -22.02
C PRO A 50 -1.96 13.00 -22.74
N GLU A 51 -2.18 12.13 -23.72
CA GLU A 51 -3.36 12.22 -24.60
C GLU A 51 -4.48 11.25 -24.24
N LEU A 52 -4.35 10.42 -23.18
CA LEU A 52 -5.30 9.34 -22.94
C LEU A 52 -6.74 9.82 -22.83
N TRP A 53 -6.98 10.93 -22.13
CA TRP A 53 -8.32 11.51 -21.94
C TRP A 53 -9.00 11.96 -23.23
N THR A 54 -8.24 12.25 -24.27
CA THR A 54 -8.75 12.74 -25.55
C THR A 54 -8.90 11.64 -26.60
N ARG A 55 -8.36 10.44 -26.32
CA ARG A 55 -8.32 9.32 -27.27
C ARG A 55 -9.46 8.32 -27.10
N HIS A 56 -10.31 8.49 -26.10
CA HIS A 56 -11.48 7.63 -25.91
C HIS A 56 -12.72 8.45 -25.52
N ASP A 57 -13.90 7.88 -25.76
CA ASP A 57 -15.22 8.46 -25.51
C ASP A 57 -15.86 8.01 -24.18
N LYS A 58 -15.12 7.30 -23.33
CA LYS A 58 -15.62 6.64 -22.11
C LYS A 58 -15.83 7.58 -20.93
N GLY A 59 -15.53 8.87 -21.10
CA GLY A 59 -15.57 9.86 -20.02
C GLY A 59 -14.39 9.71 -19.04
N LYS A 60 -14.34 10.63 -18.08
CA LYS A 60 -13.29 10.63 -17.04
C LYS A 60 -13.68 9.71 -15.88
N ALA A 61 -12.78 8.82 -15.48
CA ALA A 61 -12.92 7.94 -14.32
C ALA A 61 -11.55 7.76 -13.64
N ALA A 62 -11.55 7.72 -12.31
CA ALA A 62 -10.33 7.47 -11.56
C ALA A 62 -9.80 6.04 -11.77
N PHE A 63 -10.69 5.08 -12.03
CA PHE A 63 -10.38 3.67 -12.23
C PHE A 63 -10.97 3.16 -13.53
N HIS A 64 -10.12 2.50 -14.33
CA HIS A 64 -10.52 1.74 -15.50
C HIS A 64 -10.13 0.28 -15.28
N PHE A 65 -11.12 -0.61 -15.24
CA PHE A 65 -10.89 -2.05 -15.15
C PHE A 65 -10.96 -2.66 -16.55
N MET A 66 -9.89 -3.35 -16.94
CA MET A 66 -9.81 -4.09 -18.18
C MET A 66 -10.23 -5.54 -17.92
N ILE A 67 -11.35 -5.93 -18.51
CA ILE A 67 -11.91 -7.28 -18.36
C ILE A 67 -11.41 -8.14 -19.52
N GLY A 68 -10.85 -9.30 -19.18
CA GLY A 68 -10.37 -10.25 -20.18
C GLY A 68 -11.50 -11.08 -20.79
N PRO A 69 -11.19 -11.86 -21.85
CA PRO A 69 -12.17 -12.67 -22.56
C PRO A 69 -12.84 -13.75 -21.71
N ASP A 70 -12.24 -14.12 -20.58
CA ASP A 70 -12.73 -15.14 -19.65
C ASP A 70 -13.43 -14.52 -18.39
N ASP A 71 -14.01 -13.33 -18.54
CA ASP A 71 -14.68 -12.56 -17.49
C ASP A 71 -13.80 -12.22 -16.26
N GLY A 72 -12.48 -12.39 -16.38
CA GLY A 72 -11.50 -12.00 -15.37
C GLY A 72 -10.97 -10.59 -15.54
N ILE A 73 -10.69 -9.89 -14.43
CA ILE A 73 -9.99 -8.60 -14.45
C ILE A 73 -8.52 -8.87 -14.76
N LEU A 74 -8.10 -8.50 -15.99
CA LEU A 74 -6.71 -8.65 -16.43
C LEU A 74 -5.80 -7.61 -15.76
N THR A 75 -6.30 -6.39 -15.65
CA THR A 75 -5.50 -5.25 -15.18
C THR A 75 -6.40 -4.09 -14.81
N SER A 76 -5.84 -3.10 -14.12
CA SER A 76 -6.51 -1.83 -13.87
C SER A 76 -5.58 -0.67 -14.20
N LEU A 77 -6.15 0.37 -14.82
CA LEU A 77 -5.47 1.63 -15.07
C LEU A 77 -6.10 2.70 -14.18
N ILE A 78 -5.27 3.35 -13.38
CA ILE A 78 -5.68 4.29 -12.35
C ILE A 78 -5.06 5.64 -12.64
N GLU A 79 -5.89 6.65 -12.70
CA GLU A 79 -5.48 8.05 -12.85
C GLU A 79 -4.97 8.59 -11.51
N LEU A 80 -3.88 9.36 -11.51
CA LEU A 80 -3.19 9.79 -10.30
C LEU A 80 -3.25 11.29 -10.03
N ASP A 81 -3.23 12.12 -11.07
CA ASP A 81 -3.10 13.58 -10.91
C ASP A 81 -4.15 14.42 -11.66
N GLY A 82 -5.14 13.78 -12.28
CA GLY A 82 -6.17 14.44 -13.09
C GLY A 82 -5.68 14.90 -14.46
N LYS A 83 -4.46 14.55 -14.85
CA LYS A 83 -3.81 15.04 -16.06
C LYS A 83 -3.25 13.92 -16.93
N ASP A 84 -2.03 13.50 -16.65
CA ASP A 84 -1.27 12.61 -17.52
C ASP A 84 -0.53 11.49 -16.78
N LEU A 85 -0.55 11.47 -15.44
CA LEU A 85 0.08 10.41 -14.65
C LEU A 85 -0.90 9.27 -14.36
N TRP A 86 -0.44 8.07 -14.65
CA TRP A 86 -1.24 6.85 -14.54
C TRP A 86 -0.49 5.74 -13.85
N ARG A 87 -1.22 4.85 -13.21
CA ARG A 87 -0.71 3.58 -12.69
C ARG A 87 -1.43 2.42 -13.34
N LEU A 88 -0.72 1.63 -14.11
CA LEU A 88 -1.18 0.35 -14.61
C LEU A 88 -0.81 -0.74 -13.59
N ASN A 89 -1.80 -1.52 -13.14
CA ASN A 89 -1.57 -2.67 -12.28
C ASN A 89 -1.71 -3.96 -13.08
N ILE A 90 -0.63 -4.72 -13.21
CA ILE A 90 -0.60 -6.02 -13.89
C ILE A 90 -0.69 -7.11 -12.82
N ASN A 91 -1.74 -7.91 -12.86
CA ASN A 91 -1.90 -9.05 -11.97
C ASN A 91 -1.07 -10.24 -12.47
N GLN A 92 -0.28 -10.85 -11.58
CA GLN A 92 0.55 -12.03 -11.86
C GLN A 92 0.07 -13.28 -11.09
N GLU A 93 -1.11 -13.19 -10.46
CA GLU A 93 -1.66 -14.28 -9.64
C GLU A 93 -0.68 -14.75 -8.55
N MET A 94 -0.44 -16.07 -8.43
CA MET A 94 0.37 -16.68 -7.38
C MET A 94 1.85 -16.83 -7.74
N THR A 95 2.20 -16.67 -9.01
CA THR A 95 3.58 -16.87 -9.49
C THR A 95 4.17 -15.54 -9.96
N PRO A 96 5.11 -14.93 -9.19
CA PRO A 96 5.72 -13.69 -9.62
C PRO A 96 6.62 -13.91 -10.81
N VAL A 97 6.49 -13.06 -11.82
CA VAL A 97 7.40 -12.94 -12.96
C VAL A 97 8.20 -11.67 -12.77
N PRO A 98 9.54 -11.72 -12.85
CA PRO A 98 10.38 -10.53 -12.77
C PRO A 98 9.98 -9.47 -13.80
N PRO A 99 10.07 -8.17 -13.49
CA PRO A 99 9.70 -7.10 -14.42
C PRO A 99 10.40 -7.19 -15.79
N GLU A 100 11.64 -7.65 -15.81
CA GLU A 100 12.46 -7.83 -17.01
C GLU A 100 11.97 -8.95 -17.95
N ASP A 101 11.20 -9.89 -17.41
CA ASP A 101 10.64 -11.03 -18.17
C ASP A 101 9.20 -10.78 -18.65
N VAL A 102 8.62 -9.61 -18.31
CA VAL A 102 7.27 -9.23 -18.74
C VAL A 102 7.35 -8.23 -19.88
N ASP A 103 6.68 -8.54 -21.01
CA ASP A 103 6.51 -7.57 -22.09
C ASP A 103 5.49 -6.50 -21.71
N ILE A 104 5.97 -5.54 -20.91
CA ILE A 104 5.15 -4.44 -20.39
C ILE A 104 4.58 -3.59 -21.51
N ALA A 105 5.34 -3.37 -22.59
CA ALA A 105 4.88 -2.62 -23.76
C ALA A 105 3.67 -3.27 -24.41
N ALA A 106 3.72 -4.58 -24.63
CA ALA A 106 2.58 -5.33 -25.17
C ALA A 106 1.34 -5.24 -24.26
N VAL A 107 1.53 -5.24 -22.93
CA VAL A 107 0.41 -5.06 -21.99
C VAL A 107 -0.16 -3.65 -22.10
N ILE A 108 0.69 -2.62 -22.15
CA ILE A 108 0.25 -1.23 -22.29
C ILE A 108 -0.52 -1.06 -23.60
N ASP A 109 0.03 -1.49 -24.71
CA ASP A 109 -0.60 -1.39 -26.05
C ASP A 109 -1.98 -2.08 -26.09
N ARG A 110 -2.09 -3.22 -25.43
CA ARG A 110 -3.38 -3.93 -25.30
C ARG A 110 -4.41 -3.14 -24.47
N VAL A 111 -3.96 -2.40 -23.46
CA VAL A 111 -4.82 -1.68 -22.52
C VAL A 111 -5.27 -0.32 -23.07
N ILE A 112 -4.35 0.45 -23.66
CA ILE A 112 -4.61 1.82 -24.12
C ILE A 112 -4.68 1.96 -25.63
N GLY A 113 -4.22 0.97 -26.41
CA GLY A 113 -4.10 0.99 -27.86
C GLY A 113 -2.69 1.34 -28.35
N HIS A 114 -2.39 0.95 -29.60
CA HIS A 114 -1.03 1.02 -30.16
C HIS A 114 -0.55 2.42 -30.51
N ASP A 115 -1.46 3.36 -30.76
CA ASP A 115 -1.12 4.68 -31.32
C ASP A 115 -1.12 5.82 -30.28
N ILE A 116 -1.09 5.46 -29.00
CA ILE A 116 -1.07 6.46 -27.91
C ILE A 116 0.34 6.54 -27.34
N PRO A 117 1.03 7.68 -27.45
CA PRO A 117 2.36 7.84 -26.89
C PRO A 117 2.34 7.78 -25.36
N TYR A 118 3.29 7.06 -24.78
CA TYR A 118 3.48 6.98 -23.33
C TYR A 118 4.95 6.94 -22.96
N GLU A 119 5.22 7.24 -21.70
CA GLU A 119 6.52 7.10 -21.04
C GLU A 119 6.38 6.18 -19.83
N ILE A 120 7.23 5.15 -19.71
CA ILE A 120 7.32 4.33 -18.50
C ILE A 120 8.25 5.03 -17.52
N ILE A 121 7.70 5.50 -16.40
CA ILE A 121 8.46 6.18 -15.35
C ILE A 121 9.14 5.17 -14.43
N SER A 122 8.41 4.12 -14.02
CA SER A 122 8.95 3.04 -13.19
C SER A 122 8.08 1.79 -13.21
N VAL A 123 8.69 0.66 -12.89
CA VAL A 123 8.01 -0.63 -12.71
C VAL A 123 8.37 -1.19 -11.35
N LEU A 124 7.37 -1.42 -10.50
CA LEU A 124 7.58 -1.85 -9.11
C LEU A 124 6.77 -3.11 -8.82
N PRO A 125 7.42 -4.23 -8.49
CA PRO A 125 6.73 -5.42 -8.02
C PRO A 125 6.18 -5.21 -6.61
N TRP A 126 5.00 -5.77 -6.34
CA TRP A 126 4.45 -5.81 -5.00
C TRP A 126 3.62 -7.08 -4.77
N THR A 127 3.44 -7.44 -3.51
CA THR A 127 2.69 -8.62 -3.10
C THR A 127 1.47 -8.20 -2.33
N CYS A 128 0.29 -8.62 -2.79
CA CYS A 128 -0.95 -8.48 -2.07
C CYS A 128 -0.99 -9.49 -0.93
N ARG A 129 -1.35 -9.01 0.28
CA ARG A 129 -1.39 -9.81 1.51
C ARG A 129 -2.66 -9.53 2.30
N SER A 130 -2.99 -10.45 3.18
CA SER A 130 -4.00 -10.25 4.22
C SER A 130 -3.45 -10.83 5.51
N ILE A 131 -2.75 -10.01 6.27
CA ILE A 131 -1.99 -10.41 7.46
C ILE A 131 -2.21 -9.42 8.59
N VAL A 132 -2.17 -9.94 9.83
CA VAL A 132 -2.27 -9.15 11.06
C VAL A 132 -1.22 -9.63 12.05
N ALA A 133 -0.70 -8.72 12.86
CA ALA A 133 0.27 -9.06 13.90
C ALA A 133 -0.39 -9.83 15.05
N ASP A 134 0.36 -10.75 15.63
CA ASP A 134 -0.04 -11.53 16.82
C ASP A 134 -0.30 -10.63 18.04
N ARG A 135 0.24 -9.42 18.02
CA ARG A 135 0.04 -8.39 19.04
C ARG A 135 0.28 -6.98 18.50
N TYR A 136 -0.45 -6.02 19.03
CA TYR A 136 -0.36 -4.61 18.65
C TYR A 136 0.62 -3.81 19.51
N ARG A 137 1.12 -4.39 20.60
CA ARG A 137 2.08 -3.73 21.48
C ARG A 137 3.06 -4.70 22.12
N ARG A 138 4.22 -4.16 22.52
CA ARG A 138 5.16 -4.82 23.45
C ARG A 138 5.72 -3.78 24.41
N GLY A 139 5.29 -3.88 25.69
CA GLY A 139 5.63 -2.86 26.68
C GLY A 139 5.10 -1.47 26.29
N PRO A 140 5.96 -0.43 26.28
CA PRO A 140 5.54 0.93 25.90
C PRO A 140 5.55 1.19 24.38
N VAL A 141 5.81 0.18 23.55
CA VAL A 141 5.87 0.32 22.11
C VAL A 141 4.60 -0.24 21.48
N PHE A 142 3.94 0.58 20.69
CA PHE A 142 2.71 0.26 19.95
C PHE A 142 3.01 0.20 18.44
N LEU A 143 2.26 -0.62 17.74
CA LEU A 143 2.27 -0.73 16.28
C LEU A 143 0.90 -0.27 15.75
N ALA A 144 0.89 0.42 14.61
CA ALA A 144 -0.35 0.88 13.98
C ALA A 144 -0.24 0.88 12.45
N GLY A 145 -1.38 0.80 11.78
CA GLY A 145 -1.49 0.78 10.33
C GLY A 145 -0.77 -0.43 9.71
N ASP A 146 -0.14 -0.25 8.55
CA ASP A 146 0.54 -1.34 7.84
C ASP A 146 1.68 -1.99 8.63
N ALA A 147 2.14 -1.38 9.71
CA ALA A 147 3.12 -1.99 10.61
C ALA A 147 2.54 -3.19 11.38
N VAL A 148 1.23 -3.24 11.56
CA VAL A 148 0.54 -4.26 12.35
C VAL A 148 -0.50 -5.05 11.57
N HIS A 149 -1.05 -4.53 10.49
CA HIS A 149 -1.97 -5.25 9.60
C HIS A 149 -1.80 -4.79 8.15
N GLN A 150 -1.91 -5.73 7.23
CA GLN A 150 -1.91 -5.45 5.80
C GLN A 150 -3.15 -6.09 5.18
N HIS A 151 -3.92 -5.30 4.46
CA HIS A 151 -5.15 -5.74 3.81
C HIS A 151 -4.98 -5.82 2.29
N SER A 152 -5.77 -6.68 1.67
CA SER A 152 -6.00 -6.60 0.24
C SER A 152 -6.51 -5.19 -0.12
N PRO A 153 -6.08 -4.61 -1.25
CA PRO A 153 -6.58 -3.31 -1.70
C PRO A 153 -8.07 -3.32 -2.06
N ALA A 154 -8.66 -4.50 -2.24
CA ALA A 154 -10.09 -4.65 -2.50
C ALA A 154 -10.92 -4.07 -1.33
N GLY A 155 -11.80 -3.13 -1.65
CA GLY A 155 -12.65 -2.44 -0.68
C GLY A 155 -12.02 -1.23 0.01
N GLY A 156 -10.73 -0.93 -0.20
CA GLY A 156 -10.08 0.27 0.34
C GLY A 156 -9.91 0.28 1.87
N PHE A 157 -9.86 -0.89 2.50
CA PHE A 157 -9.85 -0.97 3.97
C PHE A 157 -8.53 -0.58 4.62
N GLY A 158 -7.36 -0.79 3.96
CA GLY A 158 -6.05 -0.61 4.59
C GLY A 158 -5.85 0.76 5.24
N MET A 159 -5.96 1.83 4.45
CA MET A 159 -5.80 3.20 4.96
C MET A 159 -6.86 3.54 6.02
N ASN A 160 -8.13 3.16 5.80
CA ASN A 160 -9.21 3.47 6.72
C ASN A 160 -9.04 2.75 8.07
N THR A 161 -8.57 1.50 8.07
CA THR A 161 -8.24 0.78 9.31
C THR A 161 -7.08 1.43 10.05
N GLY A 162 -6.02 1.83 9.32
CA GLY A 162 -4.89 2.55 9.92
C GLY A 162 -5.28 3.93 10.51
N MET A 163 -6.24 4.63 9.91
CA MET A 163 -6.81 5.84 10.50
C MET A 163 -7.59 5.51 11.78
N GLY A 164 -8.32 4.40 11.80
CA GLY A 164 -9.00 3.89 12.99
C GLY A 164 -8.02 3.60 14.13
N ASP A 165 -6.90 2.95 13.84
CA ASP A 165 -5.84 2.70 14.83
C ASP A 165 -5.32 4.02 15.43
N ALA A 166 -5.03 5.00 14.57
CA ALA A 166 -4.50 6.28 15.02
C ALA A 166 -5.49 7.03 15.92
N PHE A 167 -6.78 6.99 15.56
CA PHE A 167 -7.84 7.59 16.35
C PHE A 167 -7.99 6.89 17.71
N ASP A 168 -8.10 5.56 17.69
CA ASP A 168 -8.30 4.78 18.92
C ASP A 168 -7.11 4.87 19.87
N LEU A 169 -5.90 4.70 19.36
CA LEU A 169 -4.69 4.75 20.17
C LEU A 169 -4.39 6.16 20.66
N GLY A 170 -4.68 7.20 19.89
CA GLY A 170 -4.36 8.58 20.20
C GLY A 170 -5.00 9.07 21.49
N TRP A 171 -6.33 8.90 21.64
CA TRP A 171 -7.02 9.32 22.86
C TRP A 171 -6.67 8.44 24.07
N LYS A 172 -6.42 7.13 23.86
CA LYS A 172 -6.01 6.22 24.93
C LYS A 172 -4.65 6.59 25.50
N LEU A 173 -3.68 6.91 24.64
CA LEU A 173 -2.37 7.40 25.08
C LEU A 173 -2.47 8.73 25.81
N ALA A 174 -3.30 9.67 25.33
CA ALA A 174 -3.56 10.93 26.03
C ALA A 174 -4.12 10.68 27.42
N ALA A 175 -5.13 9.80 27.53
CA ALA A 175 -5.72 9.42 28.82
C ALA A 175 -4.70 8.89 29.83
N MET A 176 -3.78 8.04 29.35
CA MET A 176 -2.72 7.47 30.20
C MET A 176 -1.68 8.50 30.60
N ILE A 177 -1.27 9.38 29.68
CA ILE A 177 -0.28 10.44 29.95
C ILE A 177 -0.84 11.48 30.92
N GLU A 178 -2.10 11.85 30.78
CA GLU A 178 -2.78 12.81 31.61
C GLU A 178 -3.31 12.23 32.96
N GLY A 179 -3.21 10.89 33.12
CA GLY A 179 -3.49 10.20 34.39
C GLY A 179 -4.98 9.91 34.67
N TRP A 180 -5.87 10.07 33.68
CA TRP A 180 -7.29 9.71 33.82
C TRP A 180 -7.65 8.37 33.19
N GLY A 181 -6.71 7.76 32.43
CA GLY A 181 -6.85 6.42 31.87
C GLY A 181 -6.80 5.35 32.95
N GLY A 182 -7.76 4.43 32.92
CA GLY A 182 -7.80 3.30 33.86
C GLY A 182 -6.85 2.16 33.47
N PRO A 183 -6.58 1.23 34.41
CA PRO A 183 -5.81 0.01 34.12
C PRO A 183 -6.45 -0.78 32.98
N GLY A 184 -5.63 -1.28 32.05
CA GLY A 184 -6.09 -2.07 30.90
C GLY A 184 -6.59 -1.25 29.69
N LEU A 185 -6.61 0.08 29.75
CA LEU A 185 -7.05 0.91 28.63
C LEU A 185 -6.20 0.69 27.36
N LEU A 186 -4.95 0.34 27.52
CA LEU A 186 -4.00 0.09 26.43
C LEU A 186 -3.80 -1.43 26.12
N ASP A 187 -4.58 -2.30 26.74
CA ASP A 187 -4.47 -3.75 26.52
C ASP A 187 -5.33 -4.22 25.35
#